data_d2b27383d6599594ba99bf42e8afcc3e
#
_entry.id   d2b27383d6599594ba99bf42e8afcc3e
#
_cell.length_a   1.000
_cell.length_b   1.000
_cell.length_c   1.000
_cell.angle_alpha   90.00
_cell.angle_beta   90.00
_cell.angle_gamma   90.00
#
_symmetry.space_group_name_H-M   'P 1'
#
loop_
_entity.id
_entity.type
_entity.pdbx_description
1 polymer ?
#
loop_
_entity_poly.entity_id
_entity_poly.type
_entity_poly.pdbx_seq_one_letter_code
_entity_poly.pdbx_strand_id
1 'polypeptide(L)'
;FGNNKYEIYEAIENIHENQILKKSKIPADISDKLIEQSREWSKQISEELSYIGTLCVEFFIDRNDNLFVNEIAPRVHNSGHLTINAFNISQFENHIRAVCFLEQIPLKKLHNAEMINLIGNQITHYRQNIDLNDNEFLFDYLKKEIKEKRKMGHLTKIL
;
A
#
# COMPACT_ATOMS: atom_id res chain seq x y z
N PHE A 1 12.71 -11.58 6.60
CA PHE A 1 13.59 -11.59 7.79
C PHE A 1 14.08 -13.01 8.05
N GLY A 2 15.37 -13.21 8.21
CA GLY A 2 15.92 -14.52 8.60
C GLY A 2 15.22 -15.04 9.86
N ASN A 3 14.95 -16.36 9.92
CA ASN A 3 14.23 -17.07 10.99
C ASN A 3 12.69 -16.97 10.97
N ASN A 4 12.03 -17.02 9.82
CA ASN A 4 10.55 -17.11 9.70
C ASN A 4 9.78 -16.00 10.44
N LYS A 5 10.35 -14.81 10.55
CA LYS A 5 9.66 -13.64 11.10
C LYS A 5 9.01 -12.84 9.98
N TYR A 6 7.73 -12.58 10.11
CA TYR A 6 6.99 -11.70 9.23
C TYR A 6 6.11 -10.77 10.04
N GLU A 7 5.89 -9.59 9.50
CA GLU A 7 4.91 -8.60 9.95
C GLU A 7 3.95 -8.35 8.80
N ILE A 8 2.68 -8.27 9.09
CA ILE A 8 1.64 -8.08 8.08
C ILE A 8 0.92 -6.78 8.38
N TYR A 9 0.95 -5.84 7.42
CA TYR A 9 0.11 -4.63 7.48
C TYR A 9 -1.36 -5.01 7.44
N GLU A 10 -2.23 -4.18 8.03
CA GLU A 10 -3.67 -4.36 7.88
C GLU A 10 -4.07 -4.38 6.41
N ALA A 11 -5.18 -5.06 6.11
CA ALA A 11 -5.72 -5.11 4.76
C ALA A 11 -6.07 -3.70 4.25
N ILE A 12 -5.72 -3.45 3.00
CA ILE A 12 -5.95 -2.18 2.31
C ILE A 12 -7.00 -2.40 1.24
N GLU A 13 -8.07 -1.63 1.29
CA GLU A 13 -9.09 -1.59 0.25
C GLU A 13 -8.62 -0.75 -0.93
N ASN A 14 -8.77 -1.26 -2.15
CA ASN A 14 -8.32 -0.62 -3.38
C ASN A 14 -9.48 -0.39 -4.35
N ILE A 15 -9.57 0.81 -4.88
CA ILE A 15 -10.51 1.19 -5.93
C ILE A 15 -9.74 1.47 -7.21
N HIS A 16 -10.08 0.73 -8.26
CA HIS A 16 -9.51 0.89 -9.59
C HIS A 16 -10.52 1.54 -10.54
N GLU A 17 -10.04 2.47 -11.35
CA GLU A 17 -10.78 3.06 -12.46
C GLU A 17 -9.97 2.88 -13.75
N ASN A 18 -10.58 2.34 -14.80
CA ASN A 18 -9.92 2.07 -16.07
C ASN A 18 -8.59 1.30 -15.91
N GLN A 19 -8.60 0.27 -15.04
CA GLN A 19 -7.45 -0.58 -14.71
C GLN A 19 -6.28 0.15 -13.99
N ILE A 20 -6.51 1.37 -13.51
CA ILE A 20 -5.51 2.13 -12.75
C ILE A 20 -5.98 2.26 -11.32
N LEU A 21 -5.13 1.90 -10.36
CA LEU A 21 -5.40 2.14 -8.94
C LEU A 21 -5.59 3.63 -8.70
N LYS A 22 -6.79 3.99 -8.29
CA LYS A 22 -7.21 5.38 -8.03
C LYS A 22 -7.09 5.74 -6.56
N LYS A 23 -7.61 4.88 -5.69
CA LYS A 23 -7.72 5.12 -4.26
C LYS A 23 -7.35 3.87 -3.48
N SER A 24 -6.67 4.05 -2.37
CA SER A 24 -6.43 3.04 -1.34
C SER A 24 -6.89 3.55 0.02
N LYS A 25 -7.46 2.68 0.84
CA LYS A 25 -7.98 3.02 2.18
C LYS A 25 -7.57 1.97 3.18
N ILE A 26 -7.24 2.39 4.38
CA ILE A 26 -6.96 1.52 5.53
C ILE A 26 -7.73 2.00 6.77
N PRO A 27 -8.39 1.11 7.51
CA PRO A 27 -8.58 -0.32 7.22
C PRO A 27 -9.50 -0.56 6.03
N ALA A 28 -9.40 -1.75 5.42
CA ALA A 28 -10.36 -2.22 4.44
C ALA A 28 -11.71 -2.48 5.10
N ASP A 29 -12.80 -2.17 4.41
CA ASP A 29 -14.17 -2.43 4.87
C ASP A 29 -14.62 -3.83 4.39
N ILE A 30 -14.07 -4.86 5.02
CA ILE A 30 -14.36 -6.27 4.74
C ILE A 30 -14.53 -7.04 6.05
N SER A 31 -15.15 -8.23 5.99
CA SER A 31 -15.35 -9.07 7.16
C SER A 31 -14.05 -9.57 7.79
N ASP A 32 -14.04 -9.80 9.12
CA ASP A 32 -12.91 -10.36 9.84
C ASP A 32 -12.45 -11.71 9.26
N LYS A 33 -13.39 -12.51 8.77
CA LYS A 33 -13.11 -13.78 8.10
C LYS A 33 -12.23 -13.58 6.86
N LEU A 34 -12.53 -12.59 6.04
CA LEU A 34 -11.76 -12.28 4.83
C LEU A 34 -10.39 -11.67 5.18
N ILE A 35 -10.33 -10.87 6.25
CA ILE A 35 -9.07 -10.33 6.77
C ILE A 35 -8.15 -11.49 7.17
N GLU A 36 -8.61 -12.42 8.01
CA GLU A 36 -7.80 -13.55 8.46
C GLU A 36 -7.41 -14.47 7.29
N GLN A 37 -8.31 -14.78 6.38
CA GLN A 37 -8.02 -15.59 5.21
C GLN A 37 -6.96 -14.94 4.30
N SER A 38 -7.05 -13.62 4.06
CA SER A 38 -6.06 -12.89 3.26
C SER A 38 -4.68 -12.89 3.92
N ARG A 39 -4.62 -12.77 5.25
CA ARG A 39 -3.39 -12.85 6.05
C ARG A 39 -2.75 -14.22 5.96
N GLU A 40 -3.54 -15.26 6.16
CA GLU A 40 -3.06 -16.64 6.10
C GLU A 40 -2.50 -16.97 4.71
N TRP A 41 -3.21 -16.63 3.64
CA TRP A 41 -2.75 -16.87 2.27
C TRP A 41 -1.50 -16.06 1.94
N SER A 42 -1.44 -14.79 2.36
CA SER A 42 -0.24 -13.96 2.16
C SER A 42 0.98 -14.54 2.87
N LYS A 43 0.79 -15.08 4.08
CA LYS A 43 1.83 -15.78 4.83
C LYS A 43 2.30 -17.02 4.09
N GLN A 44 1.39 -17.90 3.69
CA GLN A 44 1.71 -19.14 2.98
C GLN A 44 2.48 -18.84 1.67
N ILE A 45 2.03 -17.86 0.90
CA ILE A 45 2.72 -17.42 -0.34
C ILE A 45 4.14 -16.94 -0.02
N SER A 46 4.32 -16.14 1.04
CA SER A 46 5.64 -15.63 1.42
C SER A 46 6.59 -16.75 1.86
N GLU A 47 6.07 -17.74 2.60
CA GLU A 47 6.83 -18.91 3.07
C GLU A 47 7.25 -19.80 1.88
N GLU A 48 6.33 -20.14 0.98
CA GLU A 48 6.62 -20.94 -0.22
C GLU A 48 7.64 -20.28 -1.15
N LEU A 49 7.58 -18.96 -1.28
CA LEU A 49 8.55 -18.19 -2.07
C LEU A 49 9.90 -18.01 -1.36
N SER A 50 10.00 -18.34 -0.06
CA SER A 50 11.17 -18.03 0.77
C SER A 50 11.63 -16.58 0.59
N TYR A 51 10.67 -15.64 0.45
CA TYR A 51 10.94 -14.27 0.06
C TYR A 51 11.41 -13.42 1.24
N ILE A 52 12.45 -12.62 1.02
CA ILE A 52 12.96 -11.63 1.97
C ILE A 52 12.69 -10.22 1.42
N GLY A 53 11.90 -9.44 2.12
CA GLY A 53 11.52 -8.10 1.71
C GLY A 53 10.03 -7.83 1.90
N THR A 54 9.55 -6.72 1.36
CA THR A 54 8.12 -6.41 1.32
C THR A 54 7.48 -7.15 0.15
N LEU A 55 6.46 -7.95 0.45
CA LEU A 55 5.61 -8.65 -0.52
C LEU A 55 4.22 -8.02 -0.46
N CYS A 56 3.65 -7.73 -1.61
CA CYS A 56 2.24 -7.38 -1.74
C CYS A 56 1.50 -8.53 -2.41
N VAL A 57 0.39 -8.94 -1.80
CA VAL A 57 -0.57 -9.86 -2.42
C VAL A 57 -1.87 -9.09 -2.61
N GLU A 58 -2.29 -8.91 -3.85
CA GLU A 58 -3.59 -8.33 -4.16
C GLU A 58 -4.64 -9.42 -4.31
N PHE A 59 -5.83 -9.14 -3.77
CA PHE A 59 -6.96 -10.06 -3.81
C PHE A 59 -8.16 -9.39 -4.48
N PHE A 60 -8.97 -10.21 -5.15
CA PHE A 60 -10.34 -9.88 -5.48
C PHE A 60 -11.28 -10.58 -4.52
N ILE A 61 -12.38 -9.92 -4.20
CA ILE A 61 -13.50 -10.47 -3.45
C ILE A 61 -14.72 -10.44 -4.36
N ASP A 62 -15.35 -11.60 -4.58
CA ASP A 62 -16.58 -11.67 -5.35
C ASP A 62 -17.83 -11.34 -4.50
N ARG A 63 -19.01 -11.33 -5.14
CA ARG A 63 -20.28 -11.02 -4.47
C ARG A 63 -20.72 -12.08 -3.45
N ASN A 64 -20.07 -13.23 -3.40
CA ASN A 64 -20.34 -14.31 -2.46
C ASN A 64 -19.27 -14.39 -1.37
N ASP A 65 -18.46 -13.32 -1.19
CA ASP A 65 -17.34 -13.27 -0.25
C ASP A 65 -16.27 -14.36 -0.48
N ASN A 66 -16.07 -14.76 -1.74
CA ASN A 66 -14.93 -15.60 -2.07
C ASN A 66 -13.70 -14.74 -2.39
N LEU A 67 -12.56 -15.13 -1.81
CA LEU A 67 -11.27 -14.48 -2.01
C LEU A 67 -10.51 -15.15 -3.16
N PHE A 68 -9.91 -14.34 -4.04
CA PHE A 68 -9.07 -14.81 -5.15
C PHE A 68 -7.78 -13.99 -5.19
N VAL A 69 -6.64 -14.66 -5.36
CA VAL A 69 -5.36 -13.98 -5.59
C VAL A 69 -5.37 -13.36 -7.00
N ASN A 70 -5.13 -12.06 -7.08
CA ASN A 70 -5.04 -11.32 -8.32
C ASN A 70 -3.59 -11.14 -8.77
N GLU A 71 -2.76 -10.53 -7.91
CA GLU A 71 -1.36 -10.21 -8.21
C GLU A 71 -0.48 -10.51 -7.01
N ILE A 72 0.72 -11.03 -7.27
CA ILE A 72 1.77 -11.16 -6.26
C ILE A 72 2.94 -10.28 -6.71
N ALA A 73 3.24 -9.24 -5.94
CA ALA A 73 4.32 -8.32 -6.22
C ALA A 73 5.44 -8.46 -5.18
N PRO A 74 6.58 -9.11 -5.50
CA PRO A 74 7.72 -9.27 -4.58
C PRO A 74 8.53 -7.96 -4.49
N ARG A 75 7.90 -6.89 -4.08
CA ARG A 75 8.42 -5.53 -3.95
C ARG A 75 7.43 -4.65 -3.21
N VAL A 76 7.87 -3.44 -2.86
CA VAL A 76 6.95 -2.37 -2.47
C VAL A 76 5.89 -2.13 -3.54
N HIS A 77 4.66 -1.84 -3.12
CA HIS A 77 3.52 -1.70 -4.01
C HIS A 77 2.81 -0.36 -3.82
N ASN A 78 2.21 0.15 -4.90
CA ASN A 78 1.54 1.46 -4.88
C ASN A 78 0.39 1.53 -3.87
N SER A 79 -0.38 0.45 -3.71
CA SER A 79 -1.46 0.39 -2.70
C SER A 79 -0.94 0.59 -1.27
N GLY A 80 0.30 0.19 -0.99
CA GLY A 80 0.93 0.33 0.33
C GLY A 80 1.63 1.68 0.58
N HIS A 81 1.59 2.65 -0.36
CA HIS A 81 2.26 3.95 -0.14
C HIS A 81 1.67 4.74 1.02
N LEU A 82 0.38 4.56 1.33
CA LEU A 82 -0.26 5.18 2.50
C LEU A 82 0.40 4.77 3.84
N THR A 83 1.17 3.67 3.86
CA THR A 83 1.91 3.25 5.07
C THR A 83 2.93 4.29 5.54
N ILE A 84 3.37 5.20 4.65
CA ILE A 84 4.28 6.30 5.00
C ILE A 84 3.70 7.17 6.12
N ASN A 85 2.38 7.40 6.09
CA ASN A 85 1.71 8.29 7.04
C ASN A 85 0.80 7.53 8.03
N ALA A 86 0.38 6.30 7.69
CA ALA A 86 -0.56 5.53 8.52
C ALA A 86 0.10 4.64 9.57
N PHE A 87 1.40 4.34 9.43
CA PHE A 87 2.14 3.44 10.32
C PHE A 87 3.42 4.08 10.87
N ASN A 88 3.93 3.50 11.96
CA ASN A 88 5.23 3.87 12.55
C ASN A 88 6.42 3.54 11.65
N ILE A 89 6.24 2.60 10.73
CA ILE A 89 7.24 2.18 9.75
C ILE A 89 6.55 1.93 8.40
N SER A 90 7.08 2.54 7.33
CA SER A 90 6.53 2.38 5.99
C SER A 90 6.95 1.07 5.34
N GLN A 91 6.22 0.63 4.30
CA GLN A 91 6.63 -0.50 3.47
C GLN A 91 8.04 -0.34 2.88
N PHE A 92 8.46 0.88 2.59
CA PHE A 92 9.78 1.19 2.03
C PHE A 92 10.88 0.92 3.03
N GLU A 93 10.75 1.47 4.23
CA GLU A 93 11.72 1.25 5.30
C GLU A 93 11.76 -0.22 5.69
N ASN A 94 10.58 -0.86 5.83
CA ASN A 94 10.49 -2.27 6.16
C ASN A 94 11.17 -3.15 5.10
N HIS A 95 11.04 -2.79 3.82
CA HIS A 95 11.76 -3.48 2.74
C HIS A 95 13.27 -3.38 2.91
N ILE A 96 13.78 -2.17 3.15
CA ILE A 96 15.22 -1.95 3.36
C ILE A 96 15.73 -2.70 4.59
N ARG A 97 14.97 -2.65 5.70
CA ARG A 97 15.33 -3.40 6.91
C ARG A 97 15.43 -4.90 6.65
N ALA A 98 14.47 -5.45 5.89
CA ALA A 98 14.47 -6.87 5.56
C ALA A 98 15.67 -7.28 4.70
N VAL A 99 15.91 -6.57 3.59
CA VAL A 99 16.99 -6.95 2.65
C VAL A 99 18.39 -6.64 3.16
N CYS A 100 18.52 -5.69 4.10
CA CYS A 100 19.76 -5.37 4.78
C CYS A 100 19.95 -6.11 6.11
N PHE A 101 19.04 -7.02 6.47
CA PHE A 101 19.07 -7.80 7.72
C PHE A 101 19.15 -6.93 8.99
N LEU A 102 18.54 -5.74 8.94
CA LEU A 102 18.46 -4.85 10.10
C LEU A 102 17.43 -5.36 11.12
N GLU A 103 17.51 -4.84 12.33
CA GLU A 103 16.55 -5.17 13.39
C GLU A 103 15.11 -4.87 12.94
N GLN A 104 14.22 -5.83 13.18
CA GLN A 104 12.80 -5.68 12.90
C GLN A 104 12.15 -4.77 13.94
N ILE A 105 11.37 -3.81 13.47
CA ILE A 105 10.54 -2.94 14.30
C ILE A 105 9.09 -3.45 14.20
N PRO A 106 8.44 -3.76 15.34
CA PRO A 106 7.03 -4.17 15.32
C PRO A 106 6.14 -3.13 14.65
N LEU A 107 5.26 -3.58 13.78
CA LEU A 107 4.30 -2.70 13.09
C LEU A 107 3.26 -2.15 14.08
N LYS A 108 3.06 -0.84 14.01
CA LYS A 108 2.01 -0.15 14.75
C LYS A 108 1.28 0.80 13.81
N LYS A 109 -0.02 0.56 13.62
CA LYS A 109 -0.87 1.53 12.96
C LYS A 109 -1.01 2.76 13.85
N LEU A 110 -0.78 3.94 13.30
CA LEU A 110 -0.93 5.23 13.97
C LEU A 110 -2.27 5.87 13.62
N HIS A 111 -2.69 5.73 12.36
CA HIS A 111 -3.87 6.39 11.83
C HIS A 111 -4.62 5.51 10.83
N ASN A 112 -5.92 5.70 10.73
CA ASN A 112 -6.66 5.32 9.54
C ASN A 112 -6.33 6.35 8.44
N ALA A 113 -6.27 5.91 7.18
CA ALA A 113 -5.88 6.80 6.11
C ALA A 113 -6.53 6.42 4.77
N GLU A 114 -6.66 7.41 3.92
CA GLU A 114 -6.98 7.26 2.50
C GLU A 114 -5.85 7.83 1.66
N MET A 115 -5.54 7.18 0.55
CA MET A 115 -4.57 7.66 -0.42
C MET A 115 -5.22 7.73 -1.79
N ILE A 116 -5.00 8.84 -2.50
CA ILE A 116 -5.43 9.04 -3.88
C ILE A 116 -4.21 9.17 -4.76
N ASN A 117 -4.13 8.35 -5.82
CA ASN A 117 -3.10 8.52 -6.83
C ASN A 117 -3.39 9.73 -7.72
N LEU A 118 -2.41 10.59 -7.88
CA LEU A 118 -2.47 11.74 -8.78
C LEU A 118 -1.99 11.31 -10.17
N ILE A 119 -2.92 11.25 -11.12
CA ILE A 119 -2.70 10.70 -12.46
C ILE A 119 -2.64 11.85 -13.48
N GLY A 120 -1.63 11.82 -14.33
CA GLY A 120 -1.46 12.83 -15.41
C GLY A 120 -1.43 14.24 -14.86
N ASN A 121 -2.24 15.12 -15.45
CA ASN A 121 -2.28 16.54 -15.12
C ASN A 121 -2.77 16.88 -13.70
N GLN A 122 -3.31 15.93 -12.96
CA GLN A 122 -3.77 16.18 -11.58
C GLN A 122 -2.64 16.70 -10.66
N ILE A 123 -1.39 16.31 -10.91
CA ILE A 123 -0.24 16.79 -10.15
C ILE A 123 0.03 18.28 -10.34
N THR A 124 -0.35 18.85 -11.49
CA THR A 124 -0.06 20.25 -11.84
C THR A 124 -0.67 21.23 -10.84
N HIS A 125 -1.90 20.95 -10.39
CA HIS A 125 -2.56 21.77 -9.38
C HIS A 125 -1.71 21.90 -8.11
N TYR A 126 -1.21 20.78 -7.60
CA TYR A 126 -0.38 20.74 -6.38
C TYR A 126 1.02 21.31 -6.57
N ARG A 127 1.58 21.24 -7.79
CA ARG A 127 2.87 21.86 -8.10
C ARG A 127 2.81 23.38 -8.19
N GLN A 128 1.66 23.91 -8.57
CA GLN A 128 1.43 25.37 -8.69
C GLN A 128 0.95 26.01 -7.40
N ASN A 129 0.08 25.33 -6.68
CA ASN A 129 -0.53 25.80 -5.45
C ASN A 129 -0.57 24.66 -4.44
N ILE A 130 0.35 24.69 -3.47
CA ILE A 130 0.33 23.73 -2.36
C ILE A 130 -0.63 24.30 -1.31
N ASP A 131 -1.89 23.87 -1.41
CA ASP A 131 -2.93 24.13 -0.41
C ASP A 131 -3.39 22.79 0.15
N LEU A 132 -2.81 22.40 1.29
CA LEU A 132 -3.06 21.13 1.96
C LEU A 132 -3.59 21.40 3.36
N ASN A 133 -4.55 20.60 3.78
CA ASN A 133 -4.97 20.59 5.17
C ASN A 133 -3.89 19.93 6.06
N ASP A 134 -3.93 20.16 7.36
CA ASP A 134 -2.95 19.61 8.32
C ASP A 134 -2.86 18.08 8.33
N ASN A 135 -3.92 17.40 7.89
CA ASN A 135 -3.99 15.93 7.80
C ASN A 135 -3.78 15.38 6.39
N GLU A 136 -3.30 16.20 5.46
CA GLU A 136 -3.05 15.82 4.07
C GLU A 136 -1.56 15.88 3.74
N PHE A 137 -1.05 14.86 3.08
CA PHE A 137 0.36 14.67 2.78
C PHE A 137 0.53 14.37 1.30
N LEU A 138 1.17 15.30 0.58
CA LEU A 138 1.49 15.16 -0.83
C LEU A 138 2.86 14.48 -1.01
N PHE A 139 2.90 13.50 -1.90
CA PHE A 139 4.14 12.89 -2.37
C PHE A 139 4.23 13.02 -3.90
N ASP A 140 5.00 13.99 -4.40
CA ASP A 140 5.28 14.16 -5.82
C ASP A 140 6.42 13.23 -6.23
N TYR A 141 6.22 12.41 -7.27
CA TYR A 141 7.27 11.52 -7.80
C TYR A 141 8.31 12.25 -8.65
N LEU A 142 8.22 13.56 -8.78
CA LEU A 142 9.16 14.44 -9.50
C LEU A 142 9.40 14.03 -10.96
N LYS A 143 8.45 13.32 -11.56
CA LYS A 143 8.53 12.91 -12.96
C LYS A 143 8.39 14.14 -13.85
N LYS A 144 9.39 14.37 -14.73
CA LYS A 144 9.41 15.55 -15.61
C LYS A 144 8.30 15.53 -16.66
N GLU A 145 8.06 14.35 -17.26
CA GLU A 145 7.08 14.20 -18.34
C GLU A 145 5.72 13.76 -17.76
N ILE A 146 4.72 14.58 -17.95
CA ILE A 146 3.33 14.29 -17.57
C ILE A 146 2.68 13.50 -18.72
N LYS A 147 2.24 12.27 -18.44
CA LYS A 147 1.46 11.43 -19.37
C LYS A 147 0.09 11.14 -18.78
N GLU A 148 -0.95 11.13 -19.62
CA GLU A 148 -2.35 11.04 -19.21
C GLU A 148 -2.64 9.92 -18.19
N LYS A 149 -2.10 8.72 -18.40
CA LYS A 149 -2.33 7.55 -17.53
C LYS A 149 -1.21 7.29 -16.51
N ARG A 150 -0.24 8.19 -16.40
CA ARG A 150 0.92 8.00 -15.53
C ARG A 150 0.64 8.50 -14.13
N LYS A 151 0.93 7.66 -13.13
CA LYS A 151 0.93 8.08 -11.72
C LYS A 151 2.08 9.05 -11.51
N MET A 152 1.78 10.27 -11.14
CA MET A 152 2.73 11.38 -10.97
C MET A 152 3.07 11.66 -9.52
N GLY A 153 2.20 11.23 -8.61
CA GLY A 153 2.32 11.39 -7.18
C GLY A 153 1.14 10.72 -6.49
N HIS A 154 1.05 10.92 -5.19
CA HIS A 154 -0.15 10.58 -4.41
C HIS A 154 -0.38 11.60 -3.31
N LEU A 155 -1.63 11.70 -2.90
CA LEU A 155 -2.06 12.46 -1.72
C LEU A 155 -2.58 11.45 -0.70
N THR A 156 -2.04 11.46 0.51
CA THR A 156 -2.54 10.69 1.64
C THR A 156 -3.25 11.62 2.61
N LYS A 157 -4.45 11.24 3.04
CA LYS A 157 -5.23 11.91 4.07
C LYS A 157 -5.39 11.01 5.27
N ILE A 158 -5.03 11.51 6.46
CA ILE A 158 -5.32 10.87 7.75
C ILE A 158 -6.76 11.16 8.13
N LEU A 159 -7.48 10.12 8.60
CA LEU A 159 -8.89 10.16 8.97
C LEU A 159 -9.08 10.24 10.48
#